data_22dcfb4745469410372e0434486c5043
#
_entry.id   22dcfb4745469410372e0434486c5043
#
_cell.length_a   1.000
_cell.length_b   1.000
_cell.length_c   1.000
_cell.angle_alpha   90.00
_cell.angle_beta   90.00
_cell.angle_gamma   90.00
#
_symmetry.space_group_name_H-M   'P 1'
#
loop_
_entity.id
_entity.type
_entity.pdbx_description
1 polymer ?
#
loop_
_entity_poly.entity_id
_entity_poly.type
_entity_poly.pdbx_seq_one_letter_code
_entity_poly.pdbx_strand_id
1 'polypeptide(L)'
;MKNKPEELLHWADEKEVISSNKPLLLVFGLMRKLPDYLVFILIYPISFFFYIFSKRGRVEAKNYQRQMKEFTGGKVPLKISPFKQILSFSLCVMEKMEGWLGNYHYNELVTHDDDLKSLQSQLEQGKGALFIGSHLGNIELLRSLSSFGENGVNKKISVTTIMELGATAQFNLTLKEVNPTVDFQVIEPEKIGVNTIVELQEQIENGGLVVITGDRTSARSRSRIIREKFLGKEADFPYGVFVLALLLKAPVYYVFGLRTKTVSLKPRYNLFVEKSKINFESNRSERNEKIHALCREFVEKLQNYCVQFPYQWYNFYNFWKLEDVVT
;
A
#
# COMPACT_ATOMS: atom_id res chain seq x y z
N MET A 1 24.09 14.79 -19.83
CA MET A 1 23.48 13.58 -19.24
C MET A 1 22.60 12.93 -20.30
N LYS A 2 22.94 11.76 -20.81
CA LYS A 2 22.12 11.04 -21.77
C LYS A 2 20.85 10.58 -21.05
N ASN A 3 19.66 10.98 -21.53
CA ASN A 3 18.40 10.49 -21.01
C ASN A 3 18.40 8.95 -21.11
N LYS A 4 18.34 8.26 -19.97
CA LYS A 4 18.06 6.83 -19.97
C LYS A 4 16.69 6.61 -20.63
N PRO A 5 16.50 5.56 -21.44
CA PRO A 5 15.19 5.24 -21.98
C PRO A 5 14.18 5.10 -20.83
N GLU A 6 12.97 5.62 -20.98
CA GLU A 6 11.89 5.57 -19.96
C GLU A 6 11.62 4.16 -19.41
N GLU A 7 11.86 3.13 -20.23
CA GLU A 7 11.68 1.71 -19.86
C GLU A 7 12.71 1.21 -18.84
N LEU A 8 13.78 1.98 -18.57
CA LEU A 8 14.87 1.61 -17.67
C LEU A 8 14.85 2.38 -16.33
N LEU A 9 13.89 3.27 -16.12
CA LEU A 9 13.81 4.03 -14.88
C LEU A 9 13.21 3.17 -13.74
N HIS A 10 13.84 3.25 -12.56
CA HIS A 10 13.26 2.74 -11.33
C HIS A 10 12.01 3.56 -10.99
N TRP A 11 11.02 2.97 -10.30
CA TRP A 11 9.79 3.68 -9.94
C TRP A 11 10.04 4.99 -9.17
N ALA A 12 11.09 5.04 -8.36
CA ALA A 12 11.47 6.19 -7.55
C ALA A 12 12.22 7.28 -8.32
N ASP A 13 12.70 6.99 -9.53
CA ASP A 13 13.29 7.99 -10.43
C ASP A 13 12.19 8.75 -11.21
N GLU A 14 10.92 8.39 -11.02
CA GLU A 14 9.79 9.08 -11.62
C GLU A 14 9.58 10.43 -10.93
N LYS A 15 9.52 11.47 -11.74
CA LYS A 15 9.08 12.78 -11.26
C LYS A 15 7.58 12.72 -11.01
N GLU A 16 7.13 13.28 -9.89
CA GLU A 16 5.71 13.52 -9.69
C GLU A 16 5.12 14.23 -10.91
N VAL A 17 4.06 13.66 -11.48
CA VAL A 17 3.33 14.28 -12.59
C VAL A 17 2.75 15.64 -12.16
N ILE A 18 2.56 15.83 -10.86
CA ILE A 18 2.02 17.03 -10.23
C ILE A 18 3.14 17.69 -9.40
N SER A 19 3.76 18.73 -9.95
CA SER A 19 4.83 19.49 -9.27
C SER A 19 4.32 20.52 -8.24
N SER A 20 2.99 20.58 -8.02
CA SER A 20 2.34 21.55 -7.13
C SER A 20 1.13 20.92 -6.44
N ASN A 21 0.83 21.33 -5.20
CA ASN A 21 -0.37 20.89 -4.48
C ASN A 21 -1.67 21.54 -4.98
N LYS A 22 -1.59 22.62 -5.79
CA LYS A 22 -2.76 23.36 -6.28
C LYS A 22 -3.81 22.50 -7.00
N PRO A 23 -3.46 21.58 -7.93
CA PRO A 23 -4.45 20.69 -8.54
C PRO A 23 -5.13 19.76 -7.53
N LEU A 24 -4.38 19.28 -6.54
CA LEU A 24 -4.93 18.43 -5.47
C LEU A 24 -5.90 19.21 -4.59
N LEU A 25 -5.53 20.43 -4.15
CA LEU A 25 -6.41 21.33 -3.38
C LEU A 25 -7.68 21.69 -4.17
N LEU A 26 -7.56 21.90 -5.48
CA LEU A 26 -8.73 22.13 -6.34
C LEU A 26 -9.67 20.91 -6.34
N VAL A 27 -9.11 19.69 -6.47
CA VAL A 27 -9.89 18.45 -6.43
C VAL A 27 -10.57 18.30 -5.07
N PHE A 28 -9.86 18.51 -3.95
CA PHE A 28 -10.46 18.51 -2.61
C PHE A 28 -11.59 19.55 -2.49
N GLY A 29 -11.35 20.77 -2.99
CA GLY A 29 -12.36 21.83 -2.99
C GLY A 29 -13.61 21.45 -3.78
N LEU A 30 -13.45 20.76 -4.91
CA LEU A 30 -14.56 20.27 -5.73
C LEU A 30 -15.30 19.13 -5.01
N MET A 31 -14.57 18.16 -4.44
CA MET A 31 -15.16 17.03 -3.70
C MET A 31 -16.04 17.51 -2.53
N ARG A 32 -15.63 18.57 -1.84
CA ARG A 32 -16.43 19.15 -0.74
C ARG A 32 -17.69 19.91 -1.17
N LYS A 33 -17.77 20.34 -2.43
CA LYS A 33 -18.85 21.19 -2.96
C LYS A 33 -19.80 20.45 -3.89
N LEU A 34 -19.33 19.41 -4.55
CA LEU A 34 -20.10 18.65 -5.52
C LEU A 34 -20.70 17.40 -4.87
N PRO A 35 -21.92 17.01 -5.26
CA PRO A 35 -22.45 15.70 -4.89
C PRO A 35 -21.59 14.55 -5.40
N ASP A 36 -21.50 13.46 -4.65
CA ASP A 36 -20.64 12.30 -4.94
C ASP A 36 -20.81 11.76 -6.37
N TYR A 37 -22.04 11.75 -6.89
CA TYR A 37 -22.32 11.25 -8.23
C TYR A 37 -21.69 12.13 -9.32
N LEU A 38 -21.60 13.45 -9.11
CA LEU A 38 -20.92 14.35 -10.06
C LEU A 38 -19.40 14.16 -9.99
N VAL A 39 -18.83 14.03 -8.80
CA VAL A 39 -17.41 13.72 -8.62
C VAL A 39 -17.08 12.39 -9.31
N PHE A 40 -17.91 11.36 -9.10
CA PHE A 40 -17.77 10.06 -9.73
C PHE A 40 -17.81 10.13 -11.26
N ILE A 41 -18.71 10.93 -11.83
CA ILE A 41 -18.80 11.15 -13.29
C ILE A 41 -17.55 11.86 -13.81
N LEU A 42 -17.05 12.87 -13.09
CA LEU A 42 -15.88 13.65 -13.49
C LEU A 42 -14.58 12.83 -13.45
N ILE A 43 -14.50 11.78 -12.63
CA ILE A 43 -13.31 10.93 -12.56
C ILE A 43 -13.05 10.16 -13.87
N TYR A 44 -14.09 9.87 -14.65
CA TYR A 44 -13.95 9.16 -15.92
C TYR A 44 -13.14 9.93 -16.97
N PRO A 45 -13.49 11.19 -17.34
CA PRO A 45 -12.68 11.96 -18.27
C PRO A 45 -11.28 12.23 -17.73
N ILE A 46 -11.09 12.44 -16.42
CA ILE A 46 -9.78 12.59 -15.81
C ILE A 46 -8.96 11.30 -16.00
N SER A 47 -9.53 10.14 -15.68
CA SER A 47 -8.88 8.85 -15.85
C SER A 47 -8.58 8.55 -17.32
N PHE A 48 -9.47 8.96 -18.23
CA PHE A 48 -9.28 8.79 -19.66
C PHE A 48 -8.14 9.67 -20.19
N PHE A 49 -8.03 10.89 -19.69
CA PHE A 49 -6.89 11.76 -19.96
C PHE A 49 -5.58 11.09 -19.53
N PHE A 50 -5.49 10.63 -18.28
CA PHE A 50 -4.31 9.90 -17.81
C PHE A 50 -4.03 8.64 -18.62
N TYR A 51 -5.05 7.90 -19.02
CA TYR A 51 -4.91 6.73 -19.86
C TYR A 51 -4.27 7.08 -21.23
N ILE A 52 -4.64 8.20 -21.84
CA ILE A 52 -4.07 8.64 -23.13
C ILE A 52 -2.61 9.08 -22.93
N PHE A 53 -2.33 9.93 -21.96
CA PHE A 53 -1.03 10.59 -21.83
C PHE A 53 0.00 9.76 -21.06
N SER A 54 -0.40 8.85 -20.17
CA SER A 54 0.52 7.95 -19.47
C SER A 54 0.79 6.68 -20.27
N LYS A 55 1.68 6.76 -21.26
CA LYS A 55 2.08 5.60 -22.10
C LYS A 55 2.62 4.46 -21.22
N ARG A 56 3.52 4.77 -20.29
CA ARG A 56 4.12 3.80 -19.37
C ARG A 56 3.07 3.13 -18.49
N GLY A 57 2.21 3.91 -17.83
CA GLY A 57 1.14 3.36 -16.99
C GLY A 57 0.22 2.38 -17.74
N ARG A 58 -0.11 2.67 -19.02
CA ARG A 58 -0.87 1.75 -19.87
C ARG A 58 -0.13 0.46 -20.17
N VAL A 59 1.16 0.57 -20.52
CA VAL A 59 1.99 -0.58 -20.90
C VAL A 59 2.15 -1.49 -19.70
N GLU A 60 2.50 -0.95 -18.54
CA GLU A 60 2.75 -1.76 -17.34
C GLU A 60 1.46 -2.35 -16.76
N ALA A 61 0.36 -1.62 -16.76
CA ALA A 61 -0.95 -2.19 -16.43
C ALA A 61 -1.34 -3.36 -17.36
N LYS A 62 -1.02 -3.25 -18.64
CA LYS A 62 -1.25 -4.32 -19.63
C LYS A 62 -0.32 -5.52 -19.39
N ASN A 63 0.95 -5.27 -19.09
CA ASN A 63 1.95 -6.29 -18.81
C ASN A 63 1.57 -7.10 -17.56
N TYR A 64 1.20 -6.42 -16.48
CA TYR A 64 0.71 -7.04 -15.27
C TYR A 64 -0.52 -7.94 -15.52
N GLN A 65 -1.54 -7.41 -16.22
CA GLN A 65 -2.75 -8.17 -16.51
C GLN A 65 -2.50 -9.35 -17.44
N ARG A 66 -1.55 -9.24 -18.38
CA ARG A 66 -1.12 -10.35 -19.22
C ARG A 66 -0.42 -11.43 -18.41
N GLN A 67 0.52 -11.01 -17.53
CA GLN A 67 1.23 -11.94 -16.67
C GLN A 67 0.28 -12.71 -15.75
N MET A 68 -0.70 -12.03 -15.17
CA MET A 68 -1.73 -12.67 -14.37
C MET A 68 -2.58 -13.64 -15.18
N LYS A 69 -2.95 -13.25 -16.39
CA LYS A 69 -3.73 -14.10 -17.29
C LYS A 69 -2.97 -15.37 -17.69
N GLU A 70 -1.68 -15.26 -17.94
CA GLU A 70 -0.78 -16.38 -18.20
C GLU A 70 -0.68 -17.29 -16.97
N PHE A 71 -0.40 -16.73 -15.79
CA PHE A 71 -0.29 -17.46 -14.53
C PHE A 71 -1.58 -18.23 -14.16
N THR A 72 -2.75 -17.67 -14.45
CA THR A 72 -4.06 -18.28 -14.13
C THR A 72 -4.61 -19.17 -15.24
N GLY A 73 -3.82 -19.50 -16.26
CA GLY A 73 -4.28 -20.30 -17.40
C GLY A 73 -5.43 -19.65 -18.19
N GLY A 74 -5.40 -18.33 -18.34
CA GLY A 74 -6.38 -17.56 -19.10
C GLY A 74 -7.62 -17.12 -18.30
N LYS A 75 -7.75 -17.52 -17.03
CA LYS A 75 -8.96 -17.30 -16.23
C LYS A 75 -9.09 -15.86 -15.71
N VAL A 76 -8.00 -15.24 -15.26
CA VAL A 76 -8.01 -13.90 -14.63
C VAL A 76 -6.93 -13.00 -15.24
N PRO A 77 -7.23 -11.73 -15.54
CA PRO A 77 -8.57 -11.14 -15.63
C PRO A 77 -9.36 -11.68 -16.82
N LEU A 78 -10.67 -11.71 -16.73
CA LEU A 78 -11.53 -12.10 -17.86
C LEU A 78 -11.24 -11.25 -19.10
N LYS A 79 -11.02 -9.93 -18.91
CA LYS A 79 -10.67 -8.98 -19.97
C LYS A 79 -9.46 -8.16 -19.56
N ILE A 80 -8.45 -8.09 -20.41
CA ILE A 80 -7.33 -7.16 -20.27
C ILE A 80 -7.85 -5.74 -20.50
N SER A 81 -7.82 -4.90 -19.47
CA SER A 81 -8.32 -3.53 -19.51
C SER A 81 -7.45 -2.59 -18.67
N PRO A 82 -6.33 -2.07 -19.20
CA PRO A 82 -5.49 -1.09 -18.52
C PRO A 82 -6.28 0.15 -18.06
N PHE A 83 -7.26 0.60 -18.86
CA PHE A 83 -8.12 1.71 -18.48
C PHE A 83 -8.89 1.42 -17.18
N LYS A 84 -9.44 0.19 -17.02
CA LYS A 84 -10.16 -0.18 -15.81
C LYS A 84 -9.28 -0.13 -14.56
N GLN A 85 -8.00 -0.50 -14.69
CA GLN A 85 -7.02 -0.42 -13.59
C GLN A 85 -6.65 1.04 -13.27
N ILE A 86 -6.47 1.88 -14.29
CA ILE A 86 -6.20 3.32 -14.11
C ILE A 86 -7.42 4.01 -13.47
N LEU A 87 -8.64 3.72 -13.94
CA LEU A 87 -9.86 4.23 -13.34
C LEU A 87 -10.01 3.78 -11.88
N SER A 88 -9.72 2.52 -11.60
CA SER A 88 -9.70 1.99 -10.21
C SER A 88 -8.71 2.73 -9.33
N PHE A 89 -7.52 3.04 -9.84
CA PHE A 89 -6.52 3.85 -9.15
C PHE A 89 -7.02 5.27 -8.86
N SER A 90 -7.61 5.94 -9.87
CA SER A 90 -8.14 7.30 -9.72
C SER A 90 -9.26 7.35 -8.66
N LEU A 91 -10.14 6.35 -8.64
CA LEU A 91 -11.16 6.20 -7.61
C LEU A 91 -10.52 5.95 -6.23
N CYS A 92 -9.49 5.11 -6.14
CA CYS A 92 -8.78 4.86 -4.90
C CYS A 92 -8.14 6.15 -4.34
N VAL A 93 -7.55 6.99 -5.20
CA VAL A 93 -6.99 8.29 -4.77
C VAL A 93 -8.08 9.20 -4.22
N MET A 94 -9.22 9.28 -4.89
CA MET A 94 -10.39 10.04 -4.40
C MET A 94 -10.86 9.53 -3.03
N GLU A 95 -10.98 8.23 -2.87
CA GLU A 95 -11.42 7.61 -1.62
C GLU A 95 -10.41 7.74 -0.47
N LYS A 96 -9.10 7.81 -0.79
CA LYS A 96 -8.10 8.22 0.20
C LYS A 96 -8.38 9.62 0.73
N MET A 97 -8.72 10.55 -0.15
CA MET A 97 -9.09 11.91 0.25
C MET A 97 -10.33 11.93 1.14
N GLU A 98 -11.39 11.21 0.78
CA GLU A 98 -12.61 11.06 1.58
C GLU A 98 -12.32 10.46 2.96
N GLY A 99 -11.47 9.43 3.02
CA GLY A 99 -11.02 8.84 4.30
C GLY A 99 -10.37 9.89 5.22
N TRP A 100 -9.50 10.75 4.67
CA TRP A 100 -8.84 11.81 5.44
C TRP A 100 -9.75 13.00 5.79
N LEU A 101 -10.90 13.12 5.15
CA LEU A 101 -11.97 14.04 5.55
C LEU A 101 -12.86 13.46 6.67
N GLY A 102 -12.66 12.20 7.07
CA GLY A 102 -13.47 11.52 8.08
C GLY A 102 -14.80 10.99 7.57
N ASN A 103 -14.95 10.85 6.25
CA ASN A 103 -16.21 10.42 5.62
C ASN A 103 -16.38 8.90 5.54
N TYR A 104 -15.44 8.11 6.12
CA TYR A 104 -15.55 6.66 6.22
C TYR A 104 -15.63 6.19 7.65
N HIS A 105 -16.46 5.18 7.88
CA HIS A 105 -16.66 4.57 9.18
C HIS A 105 -16.33 3.07 9.16
N TYR A 106 -15.85 2.55 10.30
CA TYR A 106 -15.48 1.14 10.44
C TYR A 106 -16.62 0.17 10.10
N ASN A 107 -17.86 0.50 10.43
CA ASN A 107 -19.05 -0.31 10.13
C ASN A 107 -19.37 -0.43 8.63
N GLU A 108 -18.76 0.38 7.77
CA GLU A 108 -18.86 0.28 6.31
C GLU A 108 -17.90 -0.74 5.71
N LEU A 109 -16.96 -1.25 6.52
CA LEU A 109 -16.03 -2.30 6.11
C LEU A 109 -16.67 -3.68 6.21
N VAL A 110 -16.40 -4.51 5.21
CA VAL A 110 -16.73 -5.93 5.26
C VAL A 110 -15.50 -6.67 5.78
N THR A 111 -15.61 -7.23 6.97
CA THR A 111 -14.53 -7.97 7.62
C THR A 111 -14.71 -9.47 7.42
N HIS A 112 -13.63 -10.18 7.16
CA HIS A 112 -13.67 -11.59 6.74
C HIS A 112 -12.93 -12.54 7.67
N ASP A 113 -12.10 -12.02 8.59
CA ASP A 113 -11.08 -12.84 9.24
C ASP A 113 -11.20 -12.89 10.75
N ASP A 114 -10.96 -14.07 11.32
CA ASP A 114 -10.82 -14.26 12.77
C ASP A 114 -9.56 -13.58 13.31
N ASP A 115 -8.53 -13.41 12.49
CA ASP A 115 -7.31 -12.69 12.85
C ASP A 115 -7.57 -11.21 13.15
N LEU A 116 -8.56 -10.59 12.53
CA LEU A 116 -8.98 -9.22 12.87
C LEU A 116 -9.49 -9.13 14.32
N LYS A 117 -10.32 -10.08 14.76
CA LYS A 117 -10.81 -10.12 16.15
C LYS A 117 -9.67 -10.34 17.13
N SER A 118 -8.72 -11.21 16.78
CA SER A 118 -7.51 -11.46 17.55
C SER A 118 -6.68 -10.17 17.67
N LEU A 119 -6.50 -9.44 16.57
CA LEU A 119 -5.82 -8.15 16.56
C LEU A 119 -6.54 -7.12 17.44
N GLN A 120 -7.85 -6.98 17.33
CA GLN A 120 -8.64 -6.05 18.13
C GLN A 120 -8.50 -6.35 19.63
N SER A 121 -8.61 -7.63 20.03
CA SER A 121 -8.40 -8.06 21.41
C SER A 121 -6.98 -7.74 21.90
N GLN A 122 -5.97 -7.95 21.05
CA GLN A 122 -4.57 -7.61 21.34
C GLN A 122 -4.39 -6.10 21.54
N LEU A 123 -4.99 -5.27 20.67
CA LEU A 123 -4.94 -3.82 20.79
C LEU A 123 -5.65 -3.30 22.04
N GLU A 124 -6.78 -3.89 22.43
CA GLU A 124 -7.48 -3.57 23.69
C GLU A 124 -6.62 -3.87 24.92
N GLN A 125 -5.80 -4.91 24.85
CA GLN A 125 -4.83 -5.25 25.90
C GLN A 125 -3.59 -4.32 25.92
N GLY A 126 -3.51 -3.35 24.99
CA GLY A 126 -2.38 -2.43 24.90
C GLY A 126 -1.17 -3.01 24.17
N LYS A 127 -1.34 -4.04 23.36
CA LYS A 127 -0.27 -4.64 22.55
C LYS A 127 -0.50 -4.29 21.09
N GLY A 128 0.47 -3.63 20.48
CA GLY A 128 0.44 -3.22 19.09
C GLY A 128 0.96 -4.28 18.12
N ALA A 129 1.15 -3.86 16.86
CA ALA A 129 1.58 -4.75 15.79
C ALA A 129 2.32 -4.01 14.67
N LEU A 130 3.06 -4.78 13.87
CA LEU A 130 3.56 -4.34 12.57
C LEU A 130 2.58 -4.78 11.47
N PHE A 131 2.14 -3.83 10.65
CA PHE A 131 1.34 -4.09 9.46
C PHE A 131 2.22 -4.04 8.21
N ILE A 132 2.21 -5.11 7.43
CA ILE A 132 2.81 -5.14 6.10
C ILE A 132 1.67 -5.11 5.08
N GLY A 133 1.55 -3.99 4.40
CA GLY A 133 0.59 -3.81 3.31
C GLY A 133 1.26 -3.77 1.95
N SER A 134 0.52 -3.31 0.94
CA SER A 134 0.99 -3.21 -0.43
C SER A 134 0.28 -2.08 -1.18
N HIS A 135 0.67 -1.86 -2.44
CA HIS A 135 -0.06 -0.97 -3.35
C HIS A 135 -1.28 -1.65 -4.00
N LEU A 136 -1.73 -2.76 -3.44
CA LEU A 136 -2.99 -3.42 -3.78
C LEU A 136 -4.12 -2.84 -2.92
N GLY A 137 -5.06 -2.13 -3.55
CA GLY A 137 -6.17 -1.48 -2.87
C GLY A 137 -5.80 -0.20 -2.12
N ASN A 138 -6.45 0.05 -0.99
CA ASN A 138 -6.38 1.30 -0.24
C ASN A 138 -5.94 1.09 1.21
N ILE A 139 -4.63 0.98 1.44
CA ILE A 139 -4.06 0.87 2.80
C ILE A 139 -4.22 2.19 3.59
N GLU A 140 -4.29 3.33 2.92
CA GLU A 140 -4.48 4.63 3.56
C GLU A 140 -5.85 4.76 4.26
N LEU A 141 -6.86 4.05 3.76
CA LEU A 141 -8.16 4.00 4.40
C LEU A 141 -8.06 3.47 5.83
N LEU A 142 -7.28 2.41 6.06
CA LEU A 142 -7.08 1.83 7.38
C LEU A 142 -6.38 2.80 8.33
N ARG A 143 -5.39 3.54 7.80
CA ARG A 143 -4.69 4.57 8.55
C ARG A 143 -5.62 5.72 8.93
N SER A 144 -6.45 6.20 8.00
CA SER A 144 -7.41 7.26 8.26
C SER A 144 -8.45 6.84 9.31
N LEU A 145 -9.03 5.65 9.18
CA LEU A 145 -9.97 5.11 10.17
C LEU A 145 -9.35 5.04 11.57
N SER A 146 -8.11 4.55 11.68
CA SER A 146 -7.41 4.52 12.97
C SER A 146 -7.17 5.92 13.55
N SER A 147 -6.86 6.92 12.71
CA SER A 147 -6.65 8.32 13.13
C SER A 147 -7.92 8.97 13.66
N PHE A 148 -9.09 8.56 13.17
CA PHE A 148 -10.40 9.02 13.67
C PHE A 148 -10.94 8.16 14.82
N GLY A 149 -10.20 7.14 15.29
CA GLY A 149 -10.66 6.22 16.32
C GLY A 149 -11.65 5.16 15.80
N GLU A 150 -11.83 5.07 14.49
CA GLU A 150 -12.69 4.10 13.80
C GLU A 150 -11.94 2.80 13.52
N ASN A 151 -11.43 2.16 14.57
CA ASN A 151 -10.55 0.98 14.48
C ASN A 151 -11.18 -0.30 15.06
N GLY A 152 -12.42 -0.21 15.52
CA GLY A 152 -13.15 -1.33 16.14
C GLY A 152 -12.72 -1.68 17.56
N VAL A 153 -11.91 -0.81 18.21
CA VAL A 153 -11.54 -0.89 19.63
C VAL A 153 -11.88 0.41 20.35
N ASN A 154 -12.09 0.34 21.67
CA ASN A 154 -12.55 1.47 22.47
C ASN A 154 -11.43 2.44 22.89
N LYS A 155 -10.40 2.59 22.06
CA LYS A 155 -9.32 3.53 22.33
C LYS A 155 -8.64 4.01 21.05
N LYS A 156 -8.07 5.22 21.14
CA LYS A 156 -7.26 5.77 20.05
C LYS A 156 -5.96 4.99 19.93
N ILE A 157 -5.65 4.54 18.73
CA ILE A 157 -4.41 3.82 18.41
C ILE A 157 -3.47 4.78 17.68
N SER A 158 -2.22 4.90 18.16
CA SER A 158 -1.19 5.64 17.44
C SER A 158 -0.72 4.85 16.22
N VAL A 159 -0.58 5.50 15.07
CA VAL A 159 -0.15 4.85 13.83
C VAL A 159 1.05 5.57 13.26
N THR A 160 2.17 4.87 13.14
CA THR A 160 3.34 5.35 12.42
C THR A 160 3.47 4.64 11.09
N THR A 161 3.57 5.41 10.01
CA THR A 161 3.75 4.87 8.65
C THR A 161 5.17 5.08 8.18
N ILE A 162 5.78 4.03 7.66
CA ILE A 162 7.09 4.08 7.03
C ILE A 162 6.87 4.12 5.52
N MET A 163 7.23 5.27 4.90
CA MET A 163 7.06 5.49 3.45
C MET A 163 8.07 6.48 2.90
N GLU A 164 8.39 6.35 1.62
CA GLU A 164 9.18 7.35 0.91
C GLU A 164 8.32 8.59 0.61
N LEU A 165 8.73 9.75 1.12
CA LEU A 165 7.97 10.99 0.95
C LEU A 165 8.16 11.61 -0.44
N GLY A 166 9.27 11.33 -1.14
CA GLY A 166 9.59 11.95 -2.42
C GLY A 166 8.50 11.85 -3.48
N ALA A 167 7.84 10.70 -3.57
CA ALA A 167 6.75 10.45 -4.53
C ALA A 167 5.34 10.84 -4.01
N THR A 168 5.22 11.25 -2.73
CA THR A 168 3.91 11.55 -2.11
C THR A 168 3.95 12.85 -1.31
N ALA A 169 5.02 13.63 -1.41
CA ALA A 169 5.22 14.84 -0.63
C ALA A 169 4.08 15.84 -0.80
N GLN A 170 3.67 16.12 -2.03
CA GLN A 170 2.59 17.06 -2.32
C GLN A 170 1.24 16.57 -1.76
N PHE A 171 0.96 15.27 -1.87
CA PHE A 171 -0.24 14.68 -1.30
C PHE A 171 -0.27 14.82 0.23
N ASN A 172 0.82 14.48 0.91
CA ASN A 172 0.91 14.60 2.38
C ASN A 172 0.84 16.07 2.87
N LEU A 173 1.43 17.02 2.14
CA LEU A 173 1.28 18.46 2.43
C LEU A 173 -0.17 18.88 2.30
N THR A 174 -0.83 18.48 1.22
CA THR A 174 -2.25 18.77 0.99
C THR A 174 -3.14 18.20 2.11
N LEU A 175 -2.85 16.98 2.57
CA LEU A 175 -3.60 16.38 3.70
C LEU A 175 -3.47 17.21 4.98
N LYS A 176 -2.27 17.67 5.32
CA LYS A 176 -2.05 18.55 6.48
C LYS A 176 -2.78 19.88 6.39
N GLU A 177 -2.85 20.47 5.20
CA GLU A 177 -3.60 21.71 4.95
C GLU A 177 -5.12 21.49 5.08
N VAL A 178 -5.63 20.37 4.59
CA VAL A 178 -7.07 20.05 4.60
C VAL A 178 -7.55 19.60 5.97
N ASN A 179 -6.74 18.86 6.71
CA ASN A 179 -7.06 18.38 8.05
C ASN A 179 -5.85 18.52 8.99
N PRO A 180 -5.65 19.69 9.60
CA PRO A 180 -4.54 19.94 10.52
C PRO A 180 -4.60 19.11 11.81
N THR A 181 -5.75 18.55 12.15
CA THR A 181 -5.94 17.76 13.38
C THR A 181 -5.51 16.31 13.22
N VAL A 182 -5.21 15.87 12.01
CA VAL A 182 -4.72 14.53 11.77
C VAL A 182 -3.27 14.41 12.21
N ASP A 183 -3.08 13.73 13.33
CA ASP A 183 -1.76 13.35 13.82
C ASP A 183 -1.31 12.07 13.13
N PHE A 184 -0.60 12.20 12.02
CA PHE A 184 0.04 11.06 11.41
C PHE A 184 1.56 11.20 11.46
N GLN A 185 2.18 10.22 12.06
CA GLN A 185 3.61 10.08 12.06
C GLN A 185 4.06 9.36 10.78
N VAL A 186 4.96 10.02 10.04
CA VAL A 186 5.59 9.42 8.86
C VAL A 186 7.09 9.41 9.06
N ILE A 187 7.69 8.25 8.89
CA ILE A 187 9.14 8.06 8.93
C ILE A 187 9.60 7.64 7.54
N GLU A 188 10.61 8.34 7.02
CA GLU A 188 11.25 7.92 5.78
C GLU A 188 12.15 6.71 6.05
N PRO A 189 12.16 5.67 5.17
CA PRO A 189 12.98 4.47 5.36
C PRO A 189 14.45 4.76 5.63
N GLU A 190 14.97 5.85 5.06
CA GLU A 190 16.36 6.28 5.20
C GLU A 190 16.71 6.84 6.59
N LYS A 191 15.71 7.30 7.32
CA LYS A 191 15.87 7.85 8.67
C LYS A 191 15.81 6.77 9.75
N ILE A 192 15.58 5.52 9.36
CA ILE A 192 15.49 4.40 10.30
C ILE A 192 16.91 4.05 10.78
N GLY A 193 17.20 4.42 12.02
CA GLY A 193 18.40 4.07 12.74
C GLY A 193 18.08 3.28 14.02
N VAL A 194 19.09 3.04 14.83
CA VAL A 194 18.93 2.27 16.10
C VAL A 194 17.89 2.93 17.00
N ASN A 195 17.95 4.24 17.19
CA ASN A 195 17.00 4.97 18.04
C ASN A 195 15.57 4.85 17.51
N THR A 196 15.38 4.97 16.18
CA THR A 196 14.07 4.81 15.55
C THR A 196 13.48 3.41 15.78
N ILE A 197 14.32 2.36 15.74
CA ILE A 197 13.87 0.99 16.06
C ILE A 197 13.37 0.89 17.50
N VAL A 198 14.11 1.49 18.45
CA VAL A 198 13.69 1.51 19.86
C VAL A 198 12.36 2.24 20.04
N GLU A 199 12.23 3.44 19.45
CA GLU A 199 10.97 4.22 19.49
C GLU A 199 9.78 3.45 18.91
N LEU A 200 9.98 2.76 17.77
CA LEU A 200 8.95 1.93 17.16
C LEU A 200 8.59 0.71 18.00
N GLN A 201 9.58 0.08 18.67
CA GLN A 201 9.32 -1.01 19.62
C GLN A 201 8.49 -0.52 20.80
N GLU A 202 8.87 0.58 21.43
CA GLU A 202 8.12 1.20 22.53
C GLU A 202 6.68 1.56 22.11
N GLN A 203 6.51 2.10 20.91
CA GLN A 203 5.18 2.39 20.37
C GLN A 203 4.33 1.12 20.27
N ILE A 204 4.88 0.03 19.74
CA ILE A 204 4.17 -1.26 19.62
C ILE A 204 3.87 -1.86 21.00
N GLU A 205 4.80 -1.81 21.93
CA GLU A 205 4.60 -2.27 23.29
C GLU A 205 3.50 -1.49 24.02
N ASN A 206 3.29 -0.23 23.65
CA ASN A 206 2.22 0.64 24.16
C ASN A 206 0.92 0.57 23.32
N GLY A 207 0.77 -0.44 22.47
CA GLY A 207 -0.45 -0.69 21.71
C GLY A 207 -0.56 0.08 20.39
N GLY A 208 0.51 0.73 19.92
CA GLY A 208 0.54 1.42 18.65
C GLY A 208 0.75 0.49 17.45
N LEU A 209 0.47 1.00 16.27
CA LEU A 209 0.65 0.31 15.00
C LEU A 209 1.78 0.93 14.19
N VAL A 210 2.61 0.09 13.60
CA VAL A 210 3.60 0.50 12.59
C VAL A 210 3.17 -0.08 11.25
N VAL A 211 3.11 0.74 10.20
CA VAL A 211 2.62 0.36 8.87
C VAL A 211 3.72 0.57 7.84
N ILE A 212 3.97 -0.44 7.02
CA ILE A 212 4.92 -0.38 5.90
C ILE A 212 4.39 -1.16 4.70
N THR A 213 4.76 -0.77 3.47
CA THR A 213 4.43 -1.54 2.26
C THR A 213 5.58 -2.45 1.86
N GLY A 214 5.25 -3.70 1.50
CA GLY A 214 6.24 -4.75 1.20
C GLY A 214 6.44 -5.04 -0.29
N ASP A 215 5.82 -4.27 -1.20
CA ASP A 215 5.80 -4.56 -2.63
C ASP A 215 6.57 -3.55 -3.51
N ARG A 216 7.38 -2.66 -2.92
CA ARG A 216 8.27 -1.76 -3.67
C ARG A 216 9.66 -1.75 -3.06
N THR A 217 10.65 -1.95 -3.91
CA THR A 217 12.07 -1.83 -3.52
C THR A 217 12.40 -0.37 -3.23
N SER A 218 13.33 -0.13 -2.28
CA SER A 218 13.75 1.24 -1.95
C SER A 218 14.48 1.90 -3.12
N ALA A 219 14.24 3.20 -3.29
CA ALA A 219 14.91 4.03 -4.29
C ALA A 219 16.44 4.01 -4.18
N ARG A 220 16.95 3.95 -2.95
CA ARG A 220 18.40 4.10 -2.65
C ARG A 220 19.08 2.77 -2.33
N SER A 221 18.35 1.79 -1.81
CA SER A 221 18.89 0.46 -1.46
C SER A 221 18.47 -0.60 -2.46
N ARG A 222 18.65 -0.33 -3.75
CA ARG A 222 18.20 -1.19 -4.86
C ARG A 222 18.82 -2.59 -4.83
N SER A 223 20.03 -2.76 -4.27
CA SER A 223 20.69 -4.05 -4.16
C SER A 223 20.26 -4.90 -2.95
N ARG A 224 19.52 -4.31 -1.99
CA ARG A 224 19.01 -5.03 -0.81
C ARG A 224 17.62 -5.55 -1.09
N ILE A 225 17.55 -6.66 -1.78
CA ILE A 225 16.32 -7.29 -2.27
C ILE A 225 16.21 -8.75 -1.82
N ILE A 226 14.99 -9.24 -1.81
CA ILE A 226 14.68 -10.66 -1.78
C ILE A 226 14.00 -10.99 -3.10
N ARG A 227 14.52 -11.99 -3.80
CA ARG A 227 13.95 -12.45 -5.06
C ARG A 227 13.02 -13.61 -4.81
N GLU A 228 11.75 -13.44 -5.17
CA GLU A 228 10.69 -14.45 -5.03
C GLU A 228 9.83 -14.51 -6.30
N LYS A 229 9.14 -15.64 -6.49
CA LYS A 229 8.22 -15.79 -7.62
C LYS A 229 6.88 -15.11 -7.34
N PHE A 230 6.53 -14.14 -8.17
CA PHE A 230 5.24 -13.46 -8.14
C PHE A 230 4.54 -13.61 -9.49
N LEU A 231 3.33 -14.15 -9.48
CA LEU A 231 2.56 -14.51 -10.68
C LEU A 231 3.38 -15.37 -11.67
N GLY A 232 4.18 -16.29 -11.15
CA GLY A 232 4.97 -17.25 -11.93
C GLY A 232 6.31 -16.73 -12.46
N LYS A 233 6.65 -15.45 -12.29
CA LYS A 233 7.95 -14.87 -12.67
C LYS A 233 8.71 -14.37 -11.46
N GLU A 234 10.04 -14.39 -11.54
CA GLU A 234 10.89 -13.79 -10.51
C GLU A 234 10.67 -12.28 -10.43
N ALA A 235 10.58 -11.78 -9.21
CA ALA A 235 10.44 -10.38 -8.90
C ALA A 235 11.21 -10.03 -7.63
N ASP A 236 11.63 -8.77 -7.53
CA ASP A 236 12.45 -8.28 -6.44
C ASP A 236 11.58 -7.55 -5.40
N PHE A 237 11.69 -7.98 -4.14
CA PHE A 237 11.00 -7.42 -2.99
C PHE A 237 11.96 -6.73 -2.02
N PRO A 238 11.53 -5.72 -1.26
CA PRO A 238 12.40 -4.94 -0.39
C PRO A 238 12.84 -5.75 0.84
N TYR A 239 14.12 -6.10 0.93
CA TYR A 239 14.71 -6.81 2.06
C TYR A 239 14.48 -6.09 3.40
N GLY A 240 14.58 -4.74 3.39
CA GLY A 240 14.51 -3.91 4.60
C GLY A 240 13.18 -4.03 5.37
N VAL A 241 12.06 -4.28 4.68
CA VAL A 241 10.74 -4.44 5.30
C VAL A 241 10.71 -5.67 6.21
N PHE A 242 11.24 -6.78 5.73
CA PHE A 242 11.22 -8.06 6.45
C PHE A 242 12.30 -8.10 7.55
N VAL A 243 13.42 -7.38 7.36
CA VAL A 243 14.40 -7.14 8.43
C VAL A 243 13.80 -6.29 9.55
N LEU A 244 13.04 -5.24 9.21
CA LEU A 244 12.37 -4.41 10.21
C LEU A 244 11.43 -5.25 11.07
N ALA A 245 10.65 -6.15 10.48
CA ALA A 245 9.78 -7.06 11.21
C ALA A 245 10.55 -7.90 12.24
N LEU A 246 11.71 -8.43 11.84
CA LEU A 246 12.59 -9.18 12.74
C LEU A 246 13.15 -8.32 13.87
N LEU A 247 13.54 -7.07 13.57
CA LEU A 247 14.12 -6.15 14.56
C LEU A 247 13.10 -5.72 15.60
N LEU A 248 11.88 -5.43 15.17
CA LEU A 248 10.79 -4.99 16.05
C LEU A 248 10.27 -6.12 16.95
N LYS A 249 10.47 -7.39 16.59
CA LYS A 249 9.99 -8.58 17.32
C LYS A 249 8.49 -8.52 17.66
N ALA A 250 7.73 -7.81 16.85
CA ALA A 250 6.31 -7.58 17.05
C ALA A 250 5.47 -8.59 16.26
N PRO A 251 4.22 -8.86 16.65
CA PRO A 251 3.29 -9.57 15.80
C PRO A 251 3.15 -8.89 14.45
N VAL A 252 3.28 -9.66 13.36
CA VAL A 252 3.14 -9.16 11.99
C VAL A 252 1.77 -9.53 11.46
N TYR A 253 1.10 -8.57 10.85
CA TYR A 253 -0.15 -8.77 10.12
C TYR A 253 -0.02 -8.25 8.69
N TYR A 254 -0.50 -9.04 7.73
CA TYR A 254 -0.68 -8.62 6.35
C TYR A 254 -2.06 -7.99 6.20
N VAL A 255 -2.10 -6.78 5.62
CA VAL A 255 -3.33 -5.99 5.63
C VAL A 255 -3.66 -5.51 4.22
N PHE A 256 -4.91 -5.77 3.77
CA PHE A 256 -5.41 -5.35 2.47
C PHE A 256 -6.80 -4.73 2.59
N GLY A 257 -6.95 -3.50 2.12
CA GLY A 257 -8.24 -2.81 2.00
C GLY A 257 -8.68 -2.82 0.53
N LEU A 258 -9.59 -3.73 0.15
CA LEU A 258 -9.91 -3.99 -1.25
C LEU A 258 -11.37 -3.67 -1.55
N ARG A 259 -11.62 -2.88 -2.58
CA ARG A 259 -12.99 -2.58 -3.03
C ARG A 259 -13.69 -3.87 -3.47
N THR A 260 -14.91 -4.08 -3.00
CA THR A 260 -15.75 -5.23 -3.42
C THR A 260 -16.06 -5.20 -4.91
N LYS A 261 -16.28 -4.00 -5.47
CA LYS A 261 -16.43 -3.77 -6.91
C LYS A 261 -15.35 -2.81 -7.37
N THR A 262 -14.62 -3.14 -8.42
CA THR A 262 -13.55 -2.30 -8.99
C THR A 262 -14.00 -0.88 -9.26
N VAL A 263 -15.23 -0.70 -9.73
CA VAL A 263 -15.83 0.60 -10.05
C VAL A 263 -17.24 0.64 -9.47
N SER A 264 -17.51 1.58 -8.58
CA SER A 264 -18.84 1.83 -8.00
C SER A 264 -18.91 3.26 -7.45
N LEU A 265 -20.10 3.85 -7.44
CA LEU A 265 -20.34 5.18 -6.89
C LEU A 265 -20.16 5.17 -5.36
N LYS A 266 -20.71 4.16 -4.69
CA LYS A 266 -20.56 3.97 -3.24
C LYS A 266 -19.60 2.80 -3.03
N PRO A 267 -18.33 3.05 -2.71
CA PRO A 267 -17.38 1.98 -2.46
C PRO A 267 -17.71 1.26 -1.17
N ARG A 268 -17.61 -0.06 -1.21
CA ARG A 268 -17.50 -0.91 -0.02
C ARG A 268 -16.15 -1.59 -0.06
N TYR A 269 -15.51 -1.67 1.07
CA TYR A 269 -14.20 -2.29 1.20
C TYR A 269 -14.28 -3.60 1.96
N ASN A 270 -13.62 -4.60 1.40
CA ASN A 270 -13.25 -5.79 2.15
C ASN A 270 -11.95 -5.47 2.89
N LEU A 271 -11.95 -5.65 4.20
CA LEU A 271 -10.76 -5.59 5.02
C LEU A 271 -10.29 -7.02 5.29
N PHE A 272 -9.11 -7.34 4.78
CA PHE A 272 -8.42 -8.58 5.07
C PHE A 272 -7.25 -8.29 6.01
N VAL A 273 -7.21 -8.99 7.13
CA VAL A 273 -6.16 -8.90 8.14
C VAL A 273 -5.73 -10.32 8.45
N GLU A 274 -4.51 -10.67 8.10
CA GLU A 274 -4.00 -12.03 8.29
C GLU A 274 -2.72 -12.01 9.11
N LYS A 275 -2.72 -12.73 10.22
CA LYS A 275 -1.54 -12.84 11.08
C LYS A 275 -0.46 -13.70 10.41
N SER A 276 0.79 -13.24 10.46
CA SER A 276 1.92 -14.06 10.06
C SER A 276 2.09 -15.26 10.99
N LYS A 277 2.44 -16.40 10.39
CA LYS A 277 2.78 -17.62 11.12
C LYS A 277 4.23 -17.67 11.58
N ILE A 278 5.05 -16.70 11.13
CA ILE A 278 6.48 -16.66 11.46
C ILE A 278 6.67 -16.13 12.88
N ASN A 279 7.33 -16.92 13.71
CA ASN A 279 7.74 -16.50 15.04
C ASN A 279 9.15 -15.90 15.00
N PHE A 280 9.32 -14.73 15.64
CA PHE A 280 10.59 -14.00 15.70
C PHE A 280 11.47 -14.39 16.91
N GLU A 281 10.97 -15.20 17.83
CA GLU A 281 11.79 -15.86 18.83
C GLU A 281 12.70 -16.87 18.14
N SER A 282 13.97 -16.52 17.90
CA SER A 282 14.85 -17.37 17.14
C SER A 282 16.32 -17.17 17.46
N ASN A 283 17.09 -18.24 17.25
CA ASN A 283 18.53 -18.21 17.27
C ASN A 283 19.07 -17.32 16.11
N ARG A 284 20.25 -16.74 16.31
CA ARG A 284 20.89 -15.87 15.33
C ARG A 284 21.07 -16.52 13.96
N SER A 285 21.30 -17.84 13.93
CA SER A 285 21.47 -18.64 12.69
C SER A 285 20.20 -18.73 11.82
N GLU A 286 19.01 -18.64 12.41
CA GLU A 286 17.72 -18.79 11.68
C GLU A 286 17.18 -17.47 11.13
N ARG A 287 17.79 -16.34 11.49
CA ARG A 287 17.26 -15.00 11.17
C ARG A 287 17.07 -14.78 9.68
N ASN A 288 18.06 -15.15 8.88
CA ASN A 288 18.00 -14.93 7.44
C ASN A 288 16.90 -15.80 6.82
N GLU A 289 16.78 -17.04 7.22
CA GLU A 289 15.72 -17.94 6.76
C GLU A 289 14.32 -17.40 7.10
N LYS A 290 14.13 -16.87 8.31
CA LYS A 290 12.86 -16.27 8.73
C LYS A 290 12.51 -14.99 7.95
N ILE A 291 13.50 -14.16 7.61
CA ILE A 291 13.32 -12.99 6.76
C ILE A 291 12.80 -13.42 5.39
N HIS A 292 13.41 -14.43 4.78
CA HIS A 292 12.97 -14.97 3.49
C HIS A 292 11.60 -15.66 3.60
N ALA A 293 11.34 -16.40 4.66
CA ALA A 293 10.04 -17.03 4.90
C ALA A 293 8.92 -16.00 5.04
N LEU A 294 9.18 -14.90 5.76
CA LEU A 294 8.21 -13.80 5.90
C LEU A 294 7.92 -13.11 4.56
N CYS A 295 8.96 -12.88 3.75
CA CYS A 295 8.78 -12.34 2.41
C CYS A 295 7.93 -13.28 1.55
N ARG A 296 8.22 -14.57 1.55
CA ARG A 296 7.48 -15.58 0.79
C ARG A 296 6.02 -15.64 1.19
N GLU A 297 5.73 -15.64 2.50
CA GLU A 297 4.36 -15.59 3.02
C GLU A 297 3.62 -14.34 2.55
N PHE A 298 4.27 -13.16 2.59
CA PHE A 298 3.72 -11.93 2.05
C PHE A 298 3.41 -12.01 0.55
N VAL A 299 4.36 -12.54 -0.23
CA VAL A 299 4.22 -12.67 -1.70
C VAL A 299 3.08 -13.60 -2.08
N GLU A 300 2.91 -14.71 -1.36
CA GLU A 300 1.79 -15.65 -1.56
C GLU A 300 0.44 -14.95 -1.32
N LYS A 301 0.31 -14.18 -0.23
CA LYS A 301 -0.91 -13.44 0.08
C LYS A 301 -1.18 -12.34 -0.94
N LEU A 302 -0.17 -11.53 -1.27
CA LEU A 302 -0.28 -10.50 -2.30
C LEU A 302 -0.75 -11.11 -3.64
N GLN A 303 -0.16 -12.22 -4.06
CA GLN A 303 -0.53 -12.92 -5.29
C GLN A 303 -1.98 -13.38 -5.26
N ASN A 304 -2.42 -14.01 -4.17
CA ASN A 304 -3.78 -14.51 -4.02
C ASN A 304 -4.80 -13.38 -4.11
N TYR A 305 -4.56 -12.24 -3.46
CA TYR A 305 -5.46 -11.09 -3.53
C TYR A 305 -5.37 -10.36 -4.88
N CYS A 306 -4.21 -10.31 -5.53
CA CYS A 306 -4.12 -9.81 -6.90
C CYS A 306 -4.99 -10.60 -7.88
N VAL A 307 -5.04 -11.93 -7.74
CA VAL A 307 -5.90 -12.79 -8.58
C VAL A 307 -7.39 -12.54 -8.29
N GLN A 308 -7.77 -12.35 -7.04
CA GLN A 308 -9.17 -12.06 -6.68
C GLN A 308 -9.60 -10.65 -7.09
N PHE A 309 -8.69 -9.67 -7.04
CA PHE A 309 -8.95 -8.25 -7.31
C PHE A 309 -8.02 -7.69 -8.41
N PRO A 310 -8.10 -8.20 -9.64
CA PRO A 310 -7.06 -8.07 -10.67
C PRO A 310 -6.82 -6.65 -11.19
N TYR A 311 -7.68 -5.69 -10.87
CA TYR A 311 -7.56 -4.30 -11.33
C TYR A 311 -7.20 -3.32 -10.20
N GLN A 312 -6.84 -3.81 -9.02
CA GLN A 312 -6.62 -2.98 -7.84
C GLN A 312 -5.15 -2.92 -7.39
N TRP A 313 -4.22 -3.53 -8.12
CA TRP A 313 -2.80 -3.38 -7.82
C TRP A 313 -2.20 -2.21 -8.62
N TYR A 314 -1.75 -1.18 -7.90
CA TYR A 314 -1.41 0.13 -8.48
C TYR A 314 0.11 0.32 -8.64
N ASN A 315 0.78 -0.71 -9.15
CA ASN A 315 2.17 -0.65 -9.57
C ASN A 315 2.24 -0.45 -11.10
N PHE A 316 2.47 0.81 -11.52
CA PHE A 316 2.50 1.21 -12.94
C PHE A 316 3.93 1.32 -13.47
N TYR A 317 4.82 0.43 -13.03
CA TYR A 317 6.19 0.30 -13.50
C TYR A 317 6.52 -1.17 -13.82
N ASN A 318 7.67 -1.42 -14.45
CA ASN A 318 8.08 -2.78 -14.79
C ASN A 318 8.52 -3.56 -13.54
N PHE A 319 7.56 -4.22 -12.90
CA PHE A 319 7.74 -4.93 -11.64
C PHE A 319 8.67 -6.14 -11.74
N TRP A 320 8.73 -6.77 -12.91
CA TRP A 320 9.59 -7.94 -13.16
C TRP A 320 10.95 -7.58 -13.76
N LYS A 321 11.31 -6.30 -13.80
CA LYS A 321 12.67 -5.90 -14.08
C LYS A 321 13.50 -6.18 -12.84
N LEU A 322 14.37 -7.19 -12.96
CA LEU A 322 15.25 -7.58 -11.87
C LEU A 322 16.39 -6.54 -11.70
N GLU A 323 16.73 -6.25 -10.46
CA GLU A 323 17.87 -5.41 -10.11
C GLU A 323 19.16 -6.25 -10.10
N ASP A 324 20.29 -5.62 -10.44
CA ASP A 324 21.59 -6.27 -10.34
C ASP A 324 21.97 -6.46 -8.88
N VAL A 325 22.07 -7.70 -8.43
CA VAL A 325 22.52 -8.02 -7.07
C VAL A 325 24.02 -7.79 -7.03
N VAL A 326 24.47 -6.83 -6.24
CA VAL A 326 25.90 -6.69 -5.93
C VAL A 326 26.24 -7.80 -4.94
N THR A 327 26.87 -8.86 -5.46
CA THR A 327 27.42 -9.99 -4.67
C THR A 327 28.56 -9.55 -3.78
#